data_0618526ded4a7f6d3c95b734486d598c
#
_entry.id   0618526ded4a7f6d3c95b734486d598c
#
_cell.length_a   1.000
_cell.length_b   1.000
_cell.length_c   1.000
_cell.angle_alpha   90.00
_cell.angle_beta   90.00
_cell.angle_gamma   90.00
#
_symmetry.space_group_name_H-M   'P 1'
#
loop_
_entity.id
_entity.type
_entity.pdbx_description
1 polymer ?
#
loop_
_entity_poly.entity_id
_entity_poly.type
_entity_poly.pdbx_seq_one_letter_code
_entity_poly.pdbx_strand_id
1 'polypeptide(L)'
;MIARRFFISGRVQGVGFRYFAIAQASELDITGWVRNLPDGRVEVYAEGEKERIEEFYYRLSKGPSAAIVVSVEVKEETPKGSYQSFMVKY
;
A
#
# COMPACT_ATOMS: atom_id res chain seq x y z
N MET A 1 16.27 4.59 -3.95
CA MET A 1 15.16 3.83 -3.31
C MET A 1 14.70 4.55 -2.05
N ILE A 2 13.41 4.68 -1.88
CA ILE A 2 12.81 5.23 -0.66
C ILE A 2 11.84 4.21 -0.09
N ALA A 3 11.39 4.45 1.15
CA ALA A 3 10.35 3.64 1.79
C ALA A 3 9.31 4.54 2.41
N ARG A 4 8.05 4.13 2.32
CA ARG A 4 6.93 4.80 2.94
C ARG A 4 5.94 3.80 3.50
N ARG A 5 5.30 4.20 4.59
CA ARG A 5 4.22 3.43 5.20
C ARG A 5 2.93 4.22 5.04
N PHE A 6 1.88 3.54 4.62
CA PHE A 6 0.57 4.16 4.40
C PHE A 6 -0.43 3.52 5.34
N PHE A 7 -1.28 4.35 5.96
CA PHE A 7 -2.44 3.88 6.73
C PHE A 7 -3.68 4.40 6.02
N ILE A 8 -4.49 3.49 5.51
CA ILE A 8 -5.60 3.81 4.62
C ILE A 8 -6.89 3.59 5.38
N SER A 9 -7.71 4.64 5.47
CA SER A 9 -8.97 4.63 6.20
C SER A 9 -10.15 4.75 5.26
N GLY A 10 -11.29 4.21 5.67
CA GLY A 10 -12.52 4.26 4.92
C GLY A 10 -13.11 2.86 4.77
N ARG A 11 -13.86 2.63 3.70
CA ARG A 11 -14.38 1.32 3.38
C ARG A 11 -13.34 0.58 2.55
N VAL A 12 -12.37 -0.03 3.26
CA VAL A 12 -11.18 -0.59 2.61
C VAL A 12 -10.94 -2.07 2.92
N GLN A 13 -11.69 -2.66 3.86
CA GLN A 13 -11.62 -4.09 4.14
C GLN A 13 -12.83 -4.80 3.54
N GLY A 14 -12.63 -6.04 3.08
CA GLY A 14 -13.71 -6.81 2.47
C GLY A 14 -14.09 -6.35 1.06
N VAL A 15 -13.24 -5.55 0.42
CA VAL A 15 -13.51 -4.98 -0.91
C VAL A 15 -12.39 -5.31 -1.90
N GLY A 16 -11.49 -6.25 -1.56
CA GLY A 16 -10.39 -6.64 -2.44
C GLY A 16 -9.20 -5.70 -2.42
N PHE A 17 -9.07 -4.87 -1.38
CA PHE A 17 -8.03 -3.85 -1.34
C PHE A 17 -6.63 -4.46 -1.30
N ARG A 18 -6.43 -5.55 -0.55
CA ARG A 18 -5.11 -6.20 -0.46
C ARG A 18 -4.66 -6.73 -1.81
N TYR A 19 -5.56 -7.37 -2.56
CA TYR A 19 -5.24 -7.85 -3.92
C TYR A 19 -4.96 -6.71 -4.86
N PHE A 20 -5.74 -5.63 -4.76
CA PHE A 20 -5.53 -4.42 -5.54
C PHE A 20 -4.12 -3.86 -5.29
N ALA A 21 -3.72 -3.74 -4.02
CA ALA A 21 -2.40 -3.22 -3.65
C ALA A 21 -1.28 -4.09 -4.23
N ILE A 22 -1.42 -5.42 -4.16
CA ILE A 22 -0.42 -6.34 -4.72
C ILE A 22 -0.29 -6.12 -6.23
N ALA A 23 -1.41 -6.02 -6.94
CA ALA A 23 -1.39 -5.84 -8.40
C ALA A 23 -0.73 -4.52 -8.78
N GLN A 24 -1.05 -3.43 -8.08
CA GLN A 24 -0.46 -2.13 -8.36
C GLN A 24 1.03 -2.11 -8.04
N ALA A 25 1.43 -2.69 -6.92
CA ALA A 25 2.84 -2.76 -6.54
C ALA A 25 3.65 -3.57 -7.54
N SER A 26 3.11 -4.68 -8.02
CA SER A 26 3.77 -5.50 -9.03
C SER A 26 4.00 -4.72 -10.31
N GLU A 27 2.99 -3.98 -10.75
CA GLU A 27 3.10 -3.17 -11.96
C GLU A 27 4.15 -2.07 -11.83
N LEU A 28 4.34 -1.54 -10.62
CA LEU A 28 5.24 -0.43 -10.34
C LEU A 28 6.61 -0.87 -9.81
N ASP A 29 6.91 -2.17 -9.80
CA ASP A 29 8.15 -2.73 -9.24
C ASP A 29 8.39 -2.28 -7.80
N ILE A 30 7.35 -2.31 -7.00
CA ILE A 30 7.41 -1.95 -5.59
C ILE A 30 7.43 -3.23 -4.76
N THR A 31 8.28 -3.27 -3.73
CA THR A 31 8.35 -4.37 -2.79
C THR A 31 7.80 -3.93 -1.43
N GLY A 32 7.43 -4.90 -0.61
CA GLY A 32 6.89 -4.63 0.71
C GLY A 32 5.70 -5.53 1.03
N TRP A 33 4.72 -4.97 1.72
CA TRP A 33 3.58 -5.77 2.15
C TRP A 33 2.34 -4.90 2.44
N VAL A 34 1.20 -5.58 2.50
CA VAL A 34 -0.10 -4.98 2.85
C VAL A 34 -0.80 -5.88 3.85
N ARG A 35 -1.47 -5.29 4.83
CA ARG A 35 -2.29 -6.04 5.80
C ARG A 35 -3.49 -5.23 6.26
N ASN A 36 -4.54 -5.95 6.67
CA ASN A 36 -5.67 -5.35 7.36
C ASN A 36 -5.32 -5.15 8.82
N LEU A 37 -5.73 -4.02 9.40
CA LEU A 37 -5.59 -3.76 10.83
C LEU A 37 -6.90 -4.05 11.56
N PRO A 38 -6.84 -4.38 12.87
CA PRO A 38 -8.06 -4.67 13.64
C PRO A 38 -9.04 -3.49 13.70
N ASP A 39 -8.57 -2.25 13.55
CA ASP A 39 -9.40 -1.06 13.61
C ASP A 39 -10.09 -0.73 12.28
N GLY A 40 -9.96 -1.58 11.28
CA GLY A 40 -10.61 -1.39 9.97
C GLY A 40 -9.75 -0.74 8.91
N ARG A 41 -8.57 -0.21 9.27
CA ARG A 41 -7.66 0.38 8.28
C ARG A 41 -6.88 -0.69 7.55
N VAL A 42 -6.27 -0.29 6.44
CA VAL A 42 -5.29 -1.11 5.72
C VAL A 42 -3.94 -0.43 5.88
N GLU A 43 -2.93 -1.21 6.23
CA GLU A 43 -1.55 -0.73 6.36
C GLU A 43 -0.73 -1.28 5.22
N VAL A 44 0.07 -0.39 4.58
CA VAL A 44 0.96 -0.76 3.47
C VAL A 44 2.37 -0.27 3.81
N TYR A 45 3.35 -1.13 3.65
CA TYR A 45 4.76 -0.75 3.69
C TYR A 45 5.33 -0.96 2.29
N ALA A 46 5.96 0.06 1.72
CA ALA A 46 6.40 0.03 0.33
C ALA A 46 7.81 0.57 0.17
N GLU A 47 8.62 -0.12 -0.64
CA GLU A 47 9.97 0.32 -1.02
C GLU A 47 10.05 0.35 -2.53
N GLY A 48 10.71 1.38 -3.07
CA GLY A 48 10.88 1.50 -4.50
C GLY A 48 11.44 2.86 -4.90
N GLU A 49 11.46 3.11 -6.21
CA GLU A 49 11.85 4.39 -6.76
C GLU A 49 10.83 5.45 -6.36
N LYS A 50 11.31 6.66 -6.12
CA LYS A 50 10.46 7.74 -5.60
C LYS A 50 9.23 7.97 -6.48
N GLU A 51 9.42 8.08 -7.80
CA GLU A 51 8.31 8.36 -8.72
C GLU A 51 7.28 7.25 -8.70
N ARG A 52 7.72 6.00 -8.55
CA ARG A 52 6.82 4.85 -8.51
C ARG A 52 6.06 4.79 -7.19
N ILE A 53 6.71 5.14 -6.09
CA ILE A 53 6.04 5.22 -4.77
C ILE A 53 4.98 6.33 -4.80
N GLU A 54 5.26 7.46 -5.46
CA GLU A 54 4.27 8.54 -5.60
C GLU A 54 3.07 8.11 -6.43
N GLU A 55 3.30 7.37 -7.50
CA GLU A 55 2.21 6.81 -8.32
C GLU A 55 1.41 5.77 -7.51
N PHE A 56 2.11 4.96 -6.73
CA PHE A 56 1.46 3.96 -5.86
C PHE A 56 0.54 4.63 -4.84
N TYR A 57 1.01 5.71 -4.20
CA TYR A 57 0.19 6.50 -3.30
C TYR A 57 -1.08 6.97 -4.00
N TYR A 58 -0.95 7.52 -5.20
CA TYR A 58 -2.09 8.01 -5.96
C TYR A 58 -3.10 6.88 -6.21
N ARG A 59 -2.63 5.72 -6.65
CA ARG A 59 -3.50 4.57 -6.92
C ARG A 59 -4.16 4.03 -5.66
N LEU A 60 -3.42 3.97 -4.54
CA LEU A 60 -3.97 3.54 -3.26
C LEU A 60 -5.04 4.52 -2.77
N SER A 61 -4.85 5.81 -2.99
CA SER A 61 -5.84 6.81 -2.56
C SER A 61 -7.13 6.72 -3.35
N LYS A 62 -7.11 6.17 -4.55
CA LYS A 62 -8.31 5.86 -5.34
C LYS A 62 -8.93 4.54 -4.89
N GLY A 63 -8.11 3.53 -4.71
CA GLY A 63 -8.52 2.19 -4.35
C GLY A 63 -9.25 1.45 -5.47
N PRO A 64 -9.63 0.18 -5.22
CA PRO A 64 -10.46 -0.56 -6.17
C PRO A 64 -11.88 -0.01 -6.20
N SER A 65 -12.66 -0.38 -7.22
CA SER A 65 -13.97 0.21 -7.47
C SER A 65 -14.96 0.04 -6.30
N ALA A 66 -14.83 -1.04 -5.52
CA ALA A 66 -15.73 -1.30 -4.39
C ALA A 66 -15.29 -0.58 -3.11
N ALA A 67 -14.13 0.08 -3.11
CA ALA A 67 -13.62 0.76 -1.93
C ALA A 67 -14.04 2.22 -1.91
N ILE A 68 -14.09 2.78 -0.69
CA ILE A 68 -14.24 4.22 -0.47
C ILE A 68 -13.09 4.62 0.44
N VAL A 69 -12.08 5.29 -0.12
CA VAL A 69 -10.94 5.76 0.65
C VAL A 69 -11.26 7.16 1.18
N VAL A 70 -11.25 7.30 2.50
CA VAL A 70 -11.53 8.56 3.17
C VAL A 70 -10.25 9.34 3.40
N SER A 71 -9.18 8.65 3.82
CA SER A 71 -7.90 9.32 4.07
C SER A 71 -6.76 8.33 3.95
N VAL A 72 -5.57 8.87 3.66
CA VAL A 72 -4.33 8.09 3.65
C VAL A 72 -3.30 8.87 4.45
N GLU A 73 -2.86 8.28 5.56
CA GLU A 73 -1.75 8.82 6.35
C GLU A 73 -0.46 8.25 5.82
N VAL A 74 0.55 9.09 5.59
CA VAL A 74 1.83 8.69 5.02
C VAL A 74 2.95 8.94 6.01
N LYS A 75 3.80 7.93 6.22
CA LYS A 75 5.00 8.07 7.05
C LYS A 75 6.22 7.70 6.24
N GLU A 76 7.25 8.54 6.31
CA GLU A 76 8.54 8.23 5.71
C GLU A 76 9.26 7.20 6.57
N GLU A 77 9.95 6.25 5.91
CA GLU A 77 10.74 5.25 6.62
C GLU A 77 12.06 5.04 5.88
N THR A 78 13.01 4.42 6.57
CA THR A 78 14.28 4.05 5.96
C THR A 78 14.12 2.70 5.28
N PRO A 79 14.48 2.57 4.00
CA PRO A 79 14.40 1.28 3.31
C PRO A 79 15.25 0.22 3.99
N LYS A 80 14.71 -0.99 4.09
CA LYS A 80 15.43 -2.13 4.67
C LYS A 80 16.16 -2.94 3.60
N GLY A 81 15.67 -2.91 2.37
CA GLY A 81 16.28 -3.63 1.26
C GLY A 81 16.13 -5.14 1.33
N SER A 82 15.28 -5.65 2.22
CA SER A 82 15.17 -7.10 2.47
C SER A 82 13.96 -7.74 1.79
N TYR A 83 13.12 -6.98 1.13
CA TYR A 83 11.92 -7.52 0.46
C TYR A 83 12.22 -7.79 -1.00
N GLN A 84 11.78 -8.94 -1.50
CA GLN A 84 11.98 -9.33 -2.89
C GLN A 84 10.72 -9.22 -3.73
N SER A 85 9.56 -9.04 -3.06
CA SER A 85 8.28 -8.92 -3.75
C SER A 85 7.31 -8.15 -2.86
N PHE A 86 6.10 -7.97 -3.33
CA PHE A 86 5.04 -7.36 -2.54
C PHE A 86 4.01 -8.43 -2.21
N MET A 87 3.67 -8.56 -0.92
CA MET A 87 2.84 -9.67 -0.48
C MET A 87 1.88 -9.25 0.63
N VAL A 88 0.92 -10.12 0.93
CA VAL A 88 0.03 -9.94 2.08
C VAL A 88 0.77 -10.38 3.34
N LYS A 89 0.67 -9.58 4.38
CA LYS A 89 1.17 -9.90 5.71
C LYS A 89 -0.03 -10.16 6.62
N TYR A 90 0.00 -11.27 7.32
CA TYR A 90 -1.07 -11.65 8.24
C TYR A 90 -0.70 -11.42 9.69
#